data_a64f6c4f94785d2e2e412bf3024a8eb5
#
_entry.id   a64f6c4f94785d2e2e412bf3024a8eb5
#
_cell.length_a   1.000
_cell.length_b   1.000
_cell.length_c   1.000
_cell.angle_alpha   90.00
_cell.angle_beta   90.00
_cell.angle_gamma   90.00
#
_symmetry.space_group_name_H-M   'P 1'
#
loop_
_entity.id
_entity.type
_entity.pdbx_description
1 polymer ?
#
loop_
_entity_poly.entity_id
_entity_poly.type
_entity_poly.pdbx_seq_one_letter_code
_entity_poly.pdbx_strand_id
1 'polypeptide(L)'
;MTSRTRGALLAVLLAVLATGCGISPSGPARAGAPASGVQRPGDEDRSVRLYFSGPYGIRAVTRPVARPLTPEQALDLLLEGPTRAEKERGLTSEVPPMEGLLTVTATTGAVDLVVPGTVGTGELDVTAISQLACTAAHADVPGDRPATEVDIRVHEDLTRSREPWTVRCGPEGDAVPVMR
;
A
#
# COMPACT_ATOMS: atom_id res chain seq x y z
N MET A 1 56.08 -57.55 -1.58
CA MET A 1 54.65 -57.56 -1.24
C MET A 1 54.09 -56.18 -0.91
N THR A 2 54.40 -55.14 -1.72
CA THR A 2 54.04 -53.73 -1.39
C THR A 2 53.24 -52.98 -2.47
N SER A 3 53.05 -53.57 -3.65
CA SER A 3 52.35 -52.90 -4.75
C SER A 3 50.84 -53.18 -4.77
N ARG A 4 50.38 -54.37 -4.37
CA ARG A 4 48.97 -54.76 -4.40
C ARG A 4 48.14 -54.09 -3.27
N THR A 5 48.72 -53.83 -2.13
CA THR A 5 48.08 -53.17 -0.99
C THR A 5 47.86 -51.67 -1.25
N ARG A 6 48.77 -51.00 -1.97
CA ARG A 6 48.60 -49.56 -2.32
C ARG A 6 47.48 -49.32 -3.34
N GLY A 7 47.30 -50.27 -4.31
CA GLY A 7 46.20 -50.17 -5.27
C GLY A 7 44.83 -50.35 -4.64
N ALA A 8 44.70 -51.27 -3.64
CA ALA A 8 43.44 -51.49 -2.93
C ALA A 8 43.05 -50.31 -2.05
N LEU A 9 44.00 -49.64 -1.41
CA LEU A 9 43.75 -48.45 -0.56
C LEU A 9 43.30 -47.25 -1.44
N LEU A 10 43.89 -47.05 -2.62
CA LEU A 10 43.49 -45.99 -3.53
C LEU A 10 42.09 -46.21 -4.07
N ALA A 11 41.70 -47.44 -4.39
CA ALA A 11 40.37 -47.77 -4.89
C ALA A 11 39.28 -47.56 -3.86
N VAL A 12 39.55 -47.84 -2.57
CA VAL A 12 38.61 -47.58 -1.46
C VAL A 12 38.46 -46.08 -1.18
N LEU A 13 39.56 -45.31 -1.30
CA LEU A 13 39.52 -43.87 -1.09
C LEU A 13 38.70 -43.16 -2.19
N LEU A 14 38.78 -43.60 -3.44
CA LEU A 14 38.00 -43.07 -4.54
C LEU A 14 36.51 -43.43 -4.46
N ALA A 15 36.16 -44.58 -3.88
CA ALA A 15 34.77 -44.99 -3.71
C ALA A 15 34.04 -44.17 -2.60
N VAL A 16 34.76 -43.68 -1.60
CA VAL A 16 34.19 -42.88 -0.50
C VAL A 16 33.91 -41.44 -0.92
N LEU A 17 34.61 -40.92 -1.96
CA LEU A 17 34.41 -39.57 -2.47
C LEU A 17 33.23 -39.47 -3.45
N ALA A 18 32.63 -40.58 -3.85
CA ALA A 18 31.52 -40.64 -4.81
C ALA A 18 30.12 -40.59 -4.11
N THR A 19 30.04 -40.48 -2.81
CA THR A 19 28.77 -40.23 -2.11
C THR A 19 28.42 -38.73 -2.15
N GLY A 20 28.22 -38.22 -3.39
CA GLY A 20 27.64 -36.92 -3.56
C GLY A 20 26.24 -36.90 -2.97
N CYS A 21 25.93 -35.88 -2.18
CA CYS A 21 24.57 -35.59 -1.75
C CYS A 21 23.67 -35.51 -2.98
N GLY A 22 23.02 -36.62 -3.31
CA GLY A 22 22.01 -36.66 -4.36
C GLY A 22 20.82 -35.80 -3.93
N ILE A 23 20.74 -34.59 -4.48
CA ILE A 23 19.48 -33.85 -4.46
C ILE A 23 18.56 -34.66 -5.37
N SER A 24 17.64 -35.42 -4.78
CA SER A 24 16.57 -36.05 -5.54
C SER A 24 15.76 -34.94 -6.21
N PRO A 25 15.51 -34.98 -7.52
CA PRO A 25 14.58 -34.07 -8.13
C PRO A 25 13.22 -34.30 -7.48
N SER A 26 12.82 -33.43 -6.57
CA SER A 26 11.45 -33.35 -6.14
C SER A 26 10.67 -32.95 -7.38
N GLY A 27 9.88 -33.86 -7.94
CA GLY A 27 8.93 -33.53 -9.00
C GLY A 27 8.07 -32.33 -8.60
N PRO A 28 7.36 -31.69 -9.54
CA PRO A 28 6.57 -30.52 -9.25
C PRO A 28 5.62 -30.84 -8.10
N ALA A 29 5.95 -30.31 -6.91
CA ALA A 29 5.05 -30.33 -5.78
C ALA A 29 3.80 -29.55 -6.25
N ARG A 30 2.61 -30.12 -6.16
CA ARG A 30 1.39 -29.35 -6.34
C ARG A 30 1.49 -28.19 -5.36
N ALA A 31 1.71 -26.99 -5.89
CA ALA A 31 1.44 -25.79 -5.11
C ALA A 31 0.02 -25.95 -4.57
N GLY A 32 -0.16 -25.79 -3.27
CA GLY A 32 -1.49 -25.87 -2.65
C GLY A 32 -2.51 -25.04 -3.41
N ALA A 33 -3.77 -25.05 -2.98
CA ALA A 33 -4.77 -24.17 -3.54
C ALA A 33 -4.21 -22.75 -3.67
N PRO A 34 -4.49 -22.04 -4.78
CA PRO A 34 -4.04 -20.67 -4.96
C PRO A 34 -4.34 -19.88 -3.71
N ALA A 35 -3.36 -19.10 -3.23
CA ALA A 35 -3.56 -18.25 -2.07
C ALA A 35 -4.79 -17.38 -2.34
N SER A 36 -5.83 -17.51 -1.54
CA SER A 36 -7.00 -16.65 -1.60
C SER A 36 -6.52 -15.22 -1.27
N GLY A 37 -6.68 -14.28 -2.20
CA GLY A 37 -6.18 -12.91 -2.06
C GLY A 37 -5.08 -12.50 -3.03
N VAL A 38 -4.60 -13.40 -3.91
CA VAL A 38 -3.76 -12.99 -5.04
C VAL A 38 -4.65 -12.30 -6.07
N GLN A 39 -4.44 -11.00 -6.24
CA GLN A 39 -5.10 -10.23 -7.30
C GLN A 39 -4.76 -10.85 -8.67
N ARG A 40 -5.78 -11.13 -9.46
CA ARG A 40 -5.59 -11.51 -10.86
C ARG A 40 -5.26 -10.26 -11.68
N PRO A 41 -4.42 -10.37 -12.73
CA PRO A 41 -4.29 -9.29 -13.70
C PRO A 41 -5.69 -8.87 -14.22
N GLY A 42 -6.06 -7.61 -14.04
CA GLY A 42 -7.40 -7.07 -14.36
C GLY A 42 -8.33 -6.87 -13.17
N ASP A 43 -7.95 -7.27 -11.94
CA ASP A 43 -8.72 -6.97 -10.72
C ASP A 43 -8.34 -5.59 -10.12
N GLU A 44 -7.39 -4.86 -10.72
CA GLU A 44 -6.98 -3.53 -10.25
C GLU A 44 -8.16 -2.54 -10.28
N ASP A 45 -9.01 -2.62 -11.31
CA ASP A 45 -10.22 -1.80 -11.43
C ASP A 45 -11.31 -2.15 -10.40
N ARG A 46 -11.15 -3.24 -9.66
CA ARG A 46 -12.08 -3.72 -8.64
C ARG A 46 -11.48 -3.71 -7.24
N SER A 47 -10.58 -2.81 -7.02
CA SER A 47 -9.95 -2.63 -5.72
C SER A 47 -9.80 -1.16 -5.39
N VAL A 48 -9.89 -0.82 -4.10
CA VAL A 48 -9.56 0.48 -3.58
C VAL A 48 -8.24 0.40 -2.83
N ARG A 49 -7.41 1.41 -3.00
CA ARG A 49 -6.14 1.55 -2.28
C ARG A 49 -6.30 2.59 -1.18
N LEU A 50 -6.19 2.14 0.06
CA LEU A 50 -6.27 2.97 1.27
C LEU A 50 -4.89 3.09 1.90
N TYR A 51 -4.59 4.22 2.52
CA TYR A 51 -3.29 4.46 3.14
C TYR A 51 -3.44 4.60 4.65
N PHE A 52 -2.74 3.77 5.40
CA PHE A 52 -2.73 3.75 6.85
C PHE A 52 -1.32 3.94 7.40
N SER A 53 -1.21 4.41 8.63
CA SER A 53 0.05 4.44 9.37
C SER A 53 0.45 3.03 9.79
N GLY A 54 1.71 2.69 9.65
CA GLY A 54 2.26 1.40 10.06
C GLY A 54 3.57 1.58 10.83
N PRO A 55 4.13 0.51 11.39
CA PRO A 55 5.34 0.56 12.23
C PRO A 55 6.56 1.20 11.55
N TYR A 56 6.57 1.24 10.22
CA TYR A 56 7.69 1.73 9.41
C TYR A 56 7.27 2.84 8.43
N GLY A 57 6.22 3.59 8.73
CA GLY A 57 5.66 4.65 7.90
C GLY A 57 4.33 4.28 7.23
N ILE A 58 3.92 5.11 6.28
CA ILE A 58 2.66 4.93 5.57
C ILE A 58 2.66 3.61 4.77
N ARG A 59 1.53 2.90 4.80
CA ARG A 59 1.32 1.63 4.12
C ARG A 59 0.04 1.65 3.29
N ALA A 60 0.18 1.33 2.02
CA ALA A 60 -0.95 1.08 1.16
C ALA A 60 -1.58 -0.28 1.48
N VAL A 61 -2.90 -0.30 1.59
CA VAL A 61 -3.72 -1.50 1.74
C VAL A 61 -4.71 -1.54 0.59
N THR A 62 -4.83 -2.69 -0.04
CA THR A 62 -5.79 -2.89 -1.12
C THR A 62 -6.98 -3.69 -0.60
N ARG A 63 -8.18 -3.15 -0.78
CA ARG A 63 -9.44 -3.84 -0.44
C ARG A 63 -10.26 -4.10 -1.71
N PRO A 64 -10.82 -5.30 -1.88
CA PRO A 64 -11.68 -5.59 -3.04
C PRO A 64 -12.97 -4.77 -2.95
N VAL A 65 -13.43 -4.27 -4.09
CA VAL A 65 -14.68 -3.51 -4.24
C VAL A 65 -15.43 -4.01 -5.48
N ALA A 66 -16.74 -3.77 -5.54
CA ALA A 66 -17.57 -4.21 -6.67
C ALA A 66 -17.34 -3.36 -7.94
N ARG A 67 -16.89 -2.11 -7.78
CA ARG A 67 -16.63 -1.11 -8.84
C ARG A 67 -15.59 -0.11 -8.35
N PRO A 68 -14.93 0.62 -9.25
CA PRO A 68 -14.07 1.75 -8.87
C PRO A 68 -14.82 2.72 -7.94
N LEU A 69 -14.15 3.21 -6.92
CA LEU A 69 -14.72 4.14 -5.95
C LEU A 69 -14.28 5.56 -6.25
N THR A 70 -15.21 6.50 -6.14
CA THR A 70 -14.89 7.93 -6.17
C THR A 70 -13.99 8.31 -4.98
N PRO A 71 -13.26 9.42 -5.03
CA PRO A 71 -12.47 9.91 -3.91
C PRO A 71 -13.25 10.02 -2.60
N GLU A 72 -14.49 10.50 -2.65
CA GLU A 72 -15.38 10.57 -1.50
C GLU A 72 -15.61 9.18 -0.89
N GLN A 73 -16.02 8.20 -1.71
CA GLN A 73 -16.28 6.83 -1.24
C GLN A 73 -15.02 6.14 -0.70
N ALA A 74 -13.85 6.41 -1.31
CA ALA A 74 -12.58 5.87 -0.82
C ALA A 74 -12.20 6.49 0.53
N LEU A 75 -12.44 7.77 0.71
CA LEU A 75 -12.18 8.46 1.97
C LEU A 75 -13.15 8.03 3.07
N ASP A 76 -14.42 7.76 2.76
CA ASP A 76 -15.35 7.18 3.73
C ASP A 76 -14.80 5.86 4.30
N LEU A 77 -14.30 4.97 3.41
CA LEU A 77 -13.67 3.72 3.84
C LEU A 77 -12.37 3.92 4.64
N LEU A 78 -11.61 4.97 4.36
CA LEU A 78 -10.45 5.34 5.15
C LEU A 78 -10.85 5.78 6.56
N LEU A 79 -11.91 6.60 6.66
CA LEU A 79 -12.41 7.13 7.92
C LEU A 79 -13.01 6.04 8.83
N GLU A 80 -13.56 4.95 8.26
CA GLU A 80 -13.91 3.74 9.02
C GLU A 80 -12.71 3.11 9.72
N GLY A 81 -11.50 3.43 9.24
CA GLY A 81 -10.24 2.97 9.79
C GLY A 81 -9.82 1.56 9.31
N PRO A 82 -8.69 1.07 9.86
CA PRO A 82 -8.18 -0.25 9.52
C PRO A 82 -9.05 -1.36 10.12
N THR A 83 -9.27 -2.42 9.34
CA THR A 83 -9.96 -3.64 9.76
C THR A 83 -9.21 -4.32 10.91
N ARG A 84 -9.87 -5.28 11.58
CA ARG A 84 -9.22 -6.04 12.65
C ARG A 84 -7.92 -6.71 12.18
N ALA A 85 -7.92 -7.35 11.02
CA ALA A 85 -6.73 -8.00 10.47
C ALA A 85 -5.60 -7.01 10.11
N GLU A 86 -5.95 -5.78 9.73
CA GLU A 86 -5.01 -4.69 9.46
C GLU A 86 -4.43 -4.15 10.78
N LYS A 87 -5.27 -3.98 11.82
CA LYS A 87 -4.83 -3.61 13.17
C LYS A 87 -3.89 -4.65 13.79
N GLU A 88 -4.17 -5.93 13.60
CA GLU A 88 -3.29 -7.03 14.05
C GLU A 88 -1.91 -7.00 13.36
N ARG A 89 -1.80 -6.36 12.17
CA ARG A 89 -0.54 -6.08 11.48
C ARG A 89 0.10 -4.75 11.87
N GLY A 90 -0.44 -4.06 12.86
CA GLY A 90 0.07 -2.80 13.39
C GLY A 90 -0.31 -1.57 12.57
N LEU A 91 -1.40 -1.63 11.77
CA LEU A 91 -1.88 -0.47 11.05
C LEU A 91 -2.83 0.37 11.91
N THR A 92 -2.64 1.69 11.85
CA THR A 92 -3.44 2.69 12.56
C THR A 92 -3.88 3.80 11.60
N SER A 93 -4.93 4.53 11.97
CA SER A 93 -5.30 5.78 11.32
C SER A 93 -4.88 6.94 12.22
N GLU A 94 -4.20 7.92 11.63
CA GLU A 94 -3.88 9.20 12.28
C GLU A 94 -4.87 10.29 11.86
N VAL A 95 -5.82 9.94 10.98
CA VAL A 95 -6.88 10.86 10.58
C VAL A 95 -7.88 10.97 11.75
N PRO A 96 -8.15 12.18 12.26
CA PRO A 96 -9.12 12.36 13.33
C PRO A 96 -10.55 12.00 12.83
N PRO A 97 -11.46 11.66 13.75
CA PRO A 97 -12.84 11.35 13.41
C PRO A 97 -13.52 12.55 12.73
N MET A 98 -13.92 12.38 11.48
CA MET A 98 -14.64 13.40 10.71
C MET A 98 -15.65 12.81 9.72
N GLU A 99 -16.18 11.64 10.02
CA GLU A 99 -17.16 10.95 9.17
C GLU A 99 -18.37 11.84 8.93
N GLY A 100 -18.76 11.98 7.66
CA GLY A 100 -19.87 12.82 7.23
C GLY A 100 -19.65 14.32 7.33
N LEU A 101 -18.45 14.75 7.75
CA LEU A 101 -18.08 16.17 7.88
C LEU A 101 -17.04 16.61 6.84
N LEU A 102 -16.24 15.67 6.32
CA LEU A 102 -15.30 15.94 5.26
C LEU A 102 -16.04 16.12 3.93
N THR A 103 -15.93 17.29 3.32
CA THR A 103 -16.48 17.52 1.99
C THR A 103 -15.44 17.24 0.92
N VAL A 104 -15.78 16.37 -0.03
CA VAL A 104 -14.87 15.92 -1.09
C VAL A 104 -15.47 16.24 -2.45
N THR A 105 -14.72 16.93 -3.30
CA THR A 105 -15.15 17.24 -4.67
C THR A 105 -14.04 16.87 -5.66
N ALA A 106 -14.33 15.94 -6.57
CA ALA A 106 -13.40 15.55 -7.61
C ALA A 106 -13.64 16.32 -8.89
N THR A 107 -12.56 16.79 -9.51
CA THR A 107 -12.55 17.43 -10.83
C THR A 107 -11.46 16.78 -11.69
N THR A 108 -11.36 17.15 -12.97
CA THR A 108 -10.34 16.59 -13.86
C THR A 108 -8.92 16.79 -13.31
N GLY A 109 -8.31 15.70 -12.85
CA GLY A 109 -6.94 15.69 -12.33
C GLY A 109 -6.75 16.36 -10.97
N ALA A 110 -7.82 16.63 -10.23
CA ALA A 110 -7.73 17.20 -8.90
C ALA A 110 -8.88 16.78 -7.97
N VAL A 111 -8.62 16.82 -6.67
CA VAL A 111 -9.62 16.58 -5.61
C VAL A 111 -9.52 17.71 -4.60
N ASP A 112 -10.64 18.34 -4.30
CA ASP A 112 -10.78 19.35 -3.26
C ASP A 112 -11.30 18.67 -1.99
N LEU A 113 -10.57 18.84 -0.87
CA LEU A 113 -10.90 18.34 0.45
C LEU A 113 -11.19 19.56 1.35
N VAL A 114 -12.43 19.72 1.79
CA VAL A 114 -12.79 20.75 2.78
C VAL A 114 -12.84 20.08 4.16
N VAL A 115 -11.85 20.38 4.98
CA VAL A 115 -11.71 19.84 6.33
C VAL A 115 -12.62 20.64 7.27
N PRO A 116 -13.46 19.98 8.07
CA PRO A 116 -14.37 20.68 8.99
C PRO A 116 -13.61 21.49 10.02
N GLY A 117 -14.11 22.69 10.33
CA GLY A 117 -13.48 23.58 11.30
C GLY A 117 -13.50 23.09 12.77
N THR A 118 -14.18 21.98 13.01
CA THR A 118 -14.13 21.29 14.32
C THR A 118 -12.86 20.46 14.50
N VAL A 119 -12.16 20.14 13.40
CA VAL A 119 -10.84 19.54 13.43
C VAL A 119 -9.83 20.67 13.61
N GLY A 120 -9.20 20.76 14.77
CA GLY A 120 -8.23 21.82 15.07
C GLY A 120 -7.04 21.79 14.11
N THR A 121 -6.48 22.94 13.80
CA THR A 121 -5.32 23.09 12.88
C THR A 121 -4.08 22.31 13.30
N GLY A 122 -4.03 21.75 14.49
CA GLY A 122 -2.95 20.87 14.97
C GLY A 122 -3.29 19.37 14.95
N GLU A 123 -4.50 19.01 14.59
CA GLU A 123 -4.94 17.60 14.58
C GLU A 123 -4.69 16.89 13.25
N LEU A 124 -4.54 17.64 12.15
CA LEU A 124 -4.10 17.11 10.86
C LEU A 124 -2.58 17.24 10.76
N ASP A 125 -1.88 16.22 11.24
CA ASP A 125 -0.45 16.14 11.03
C ASP A 125 -0.10 15.68 9.60
N VAL A 126 1.18 15.64 9.29
CA VAL A 126 1.68 15.22 7.96
C VAL A 126 1.24 13.80 7.63
N THR A 127 1.12 12.93 8.62
CA THR A 127 0.70 11.54 8.44
C THR A 127 -0.77 11.46 8.07
N ALA A 128 -1.64 12.18 8.79
CA ALA A 128 -3.06 12.26 8.50
C ALA A 128 -3.31 12.81 7.09
N ILE A 129 -2.61 13.88 6.72
CA ILE A 129 -2.69 14.46 5.37
C ILE A 129 -2.22 13.46 4.31
N SER A 130 -1.15 12.72 4.56
CA SER A 130 -0.65 11.70 3.62
C SER A 130 -1.67 10.58 3.43
N GLN A 131 -2.34 10.14 4.49
CA GLN A 131 -3.40 9.15 4.43
C GLN A 131 -4.57 9.63 3.57
N LEU A 132 -5.06 10.86 3.81
CA LEU A 132 -6.14 11.47 3.04
C LEU A 132 -5.74 11.67 1.57
N ALA A 133 -4.62 12.34 1.34
CA ALA A 133 -4.17 12.71 0.00
C ALA A 133 -3.89 11.50 -0.88
N CYS A 134 -3.17 10.50 -0.36
CA CYS A 134 -2.83 9.33 -1.14
C CYS A 134 -4.04 8.41 -1.38
N THR A 135 -4.97 8.31 -0.42
CA THR A 135 -6.22 7.58 -0.62
C THR A 135 -7.08 8.24 -1.71
N ALA A 136 -7.26 9.56 -1.63
CA ALA A 136 -8.03 10.30 -2.62
C ALA A 136 -7.42 10.25 -4.03
N ALA A 137 -6.08 10.38 -4.13
CA ALA A 137 -5.37 10.36 -5.40
C ALA A 137 -5.43 9.00 -6.11
N HIS A 138 -5.54 7.88 -5.36
CA HIS A 138 -5.64 6.54 -5.92
C HIS A 138 -7.08 6.05 -6.13
N ALA A 139 -8.07 6.90 -5.89
CA ALA A 139 -9.46 6.62 -6.24
C ALA A 139 -9.74 6.93 -7.71
N ASP A 140 -10.97 6.70 -8.14
CA ASP A 140 -11.43 7.02 -9.51
C ASP A 140 -11.58 8.54 -9.66
N VAL A 141 -10.47 9.21 -9.98
CA VAL A 141 -10.40 10.65 -10.21
C VAL A 141 -10.59 10.93 -11.71
N PRO A 142 -11.53 11.81 -12.12
CA PRO A 142 -11.72 12.15 -13.52
C PRO A 142 -10.42 12.64 -14.18
N GLY A 143 -10.15 12.19 -15.43
CA GLY A 143 -9.02 12.68 -16.24
C GLY A 143 -7.84 11.73 -16.36
N ASP A 144 -7.95 10.49 -15.88
CA ASP A 144 -6.99 9.37 -16.08
C ASP A 144 -5.52 9.74 -15.80
N ARG A 145 -5.28 10.59 -14.79
CA ARG A 145 -3.92 10.94 -14.38
C ARG A 145 -3.38 9.89 -13.42
N PRO A 146 -2.06 9.62 -13.47
CA PRO A 146 -1.40 8.88 -12.42
C PRO A 146 -1.65 9.52 -11.05
N ALA A 147 -1.83 8.73 -10.00
CA ALA A 147 -2.10 9.25 -8.65
C ALA A 147 -1.06 10.27 -8.15
N THR A 148 0.20 10.13 -8.61
CA THR A 148 1.29 11.06 -8.30
C THR A 148 1.16 12.42 -9.02
N GLU A 149 0.25 12.55 -9.96
CA GLU A 149 -0.01 13.79 -10.73
C GLU A 149 -1.37 14.42 -10.39
N VAL A 150 -2.17 13.76 -9.53
CA VAL A 150 -3.44 14.31 -9.05
C VAL A 150 -3.17 15.36 -7.99
N ASP A 151 -3.71 16.57 -8.19
CA ASP A 151 -3.61 17.65 -7.22
C ASP A 151 -4.67 17.48 -6.13
N ILE A 152 -4.24 17.33 -4.88
CA ILE A 152 -5.12 17.31 -3.72
C ILE A 152 -5.08 18.69 -3.06
N ARG A 153 -6.19 19.39 -3.12
CA ARG A 153 -6.33 20.75 -2.57
C ARG A 153 -7.06 20.67 -1.24
N VAL A 154 -6.34 21.02 -0.18
CA VAL A 154 -6.88 20.99 1.19
C VAL A 154 -7.32 22.39 1.59
N HIS A 155 -8.60 22.51 1.89
CA HIS A 155 -9.24 23.73 2.37
C HIS A 155 -9.54 23.57 3.85
N GLU A 156 -9.03 24.46 4.66
CA GLU A 156 -9.37 24.55 6.09
C GLU A 156 -10.48 25.59 6.27
N ASP A 157 -11.63 25.16 6.79
CA ASP A 157 -12.82 26.02 6.90
C ASP A 157 -12.61 27.24 7.85
N LEU A 158 -11.67 27.14 8.81
CA LEU A 158 -11.39 28.19 9.78
C LEU A 158 -10.24 29.14 9.41
N THR A 159 -9.48 28.85 8.39
CA THR A 159 -8.38 29.73 8.01
C THR A 159 -8.88 30.85 7.09
N ARG A 160 -8.49 32.08 7.39
CA ARG A 160 -8.71 33.24 6.49
C ARG A 160 -7.92 33.15 5.18
N SER A 161 -7.19 32.07 4.97
CA SER A 161 -6.48 31.78 3.74
C SER A 161 -7.48 31.42 2.66
N ARG A 162 -7.60 32.25 1.62
CA ARG A 162 -8.46 32.00 0.45
C ARG A 162 -7.89 30.97 -0.50
N GLU A 163 -6.64 30.59 -0.33
CA GLU A 163 -5.97 29.64 -1.21
C GLU A 163 -5.77 28.32 -0.48
N PRO A 164 -6.23 27.21 -1.08
CA PRO A 164 -5.96 25.89 -0.55
C PRO A 164 -4.45 25.58 -0.67
N TRP A 165 -3.93 24.86 0.27
CA TRP A 165 -2.62 24.27 0.07
C TRP A 165 -2.76 22.98 -0.72
N THR A 166 -1.88 22.81 -1.71
CA THR A 166 -1.95 21.71 -2.66
C THR A 166 -0.84 20.73 -2.38
N VAL A 167 -1.20 19.45 -2.30
CA VAL A 167 -0.26 18.33 -2.17
C VAL A 167 -0.52 17.30 -3.26
N ARG A 168 0.45 16.43 -3.51
CA ARG A 168 0.32 15.22 -4.33
C ARG A 168 0.74 14.01 -3.53
N CYS A 169 0.22 12.85 -3.89
CA CYS A 169 0.72 11.60 -3.33
C CYS A 169 2.09 11.28 -3.91
N GLY A 170 3.11 11.23 -3.07
CA GLY A 170 4.44 10.76 -3.45
C GLY A 170 4.50 9.25 -3.66
N PRO A 171 5.57 8.75 -4.28
CA PRO A 171 5.73 7.32 -4.57
C PRO A 171 5.80 6.45 -3.30
N GLU A 172 6.23 7.02 -2.19
CA GLU A 172 6.34 6.34 -0.88
C GLU A 172 5.01 6.38 -0.08
N GLY A 173 3.98 7.04 -0.62
CA GLY A 173 2.68 7.19 0.05
C GLY A 173 2.60 8.39 0.99
N ASP A 174 3.51 9.33 0.87
CA ASP A 174 3.58 10.59 1.61
C ASP A 174 2.94 11.74 0.83
N ALA A 175 2.44 12.75 1.53
CA ALA A 175 1.95 13.96 0.90
C ALA A 175 3.10 14.91 0.60
N VAL A 176 3.32 15.21 -0.69
CA VAL A 176 4.37 16.12 -1.17
C VAL A 176 3.74 17.47 -1.53
N PRO A 177 4.15 18.58 -0.89
CA PRO A 177 3.65 19.91 -1.24
C PRO A 177 3.98 20.30 -2.69
N VAL A 178 3.00 20.88 -3.38
CA VAL A 178 3.21 21.45 -4.71
C VAL A 178 3.58 22.93 -4.54
N MET A 179 4.83 23.26 -4.81
CA MET A 179 5.27 24.66 -4.85
C MET A 179 4.79 25.29 -6.15
N ARG A 180 4.12 26.43 -6.06
CA ARG A 180 3.72 27.29 -7.19
C ARG A 180 4.67 28.43 -7.34
#